data_c5f7d50814a019b01f5315824d317331
#
_entry.id   c5f7d50814a019b01f5315824d317331
#
_cell.length_a   1.000
_cell.length_b   1.000
_cell.length_c   1.000
_cell.angle_alpha   90.00
_cell.angle_beta   90.00
_cell.angle_gamma   90.00
#
_symmetry.space_group_name_H-M   'P 1'
#
loop_
_entity.id
_entity.type
_entity.pdbx_description
1 polymer ?
#
loop_
_entity_poly.entity_id
_entity_poly.type
_entity_poly.pdbx_seq_one_letter_code
_entity_poly.pdbx_strand_id
1 'polypeptide(L)'
;AVMEMLKLEGIIDLIIPRGGEGLIRTVTANSRIPVLKHYKGVCHVFVDRAADLKMAEDICFNAKVQRPGTCNAMETMLIDKKIAKKFLPSMIKRFKAAKVALKGCPETRKIDRSIASVKEDDFYMEYLDLILNVKVVKGIDEAIEHIAKYSSAHSDAIVTENYEKAMRFLREVDS
;
A
#
# COMPACT_ATOMS: atom_id res chain seq x y z
N ALA A 1 -25.08 -23.18 1.58
CA ALA A 1 -24.53 -23.28 0.23
C ALA A 1 -22.99 -23.24 0.24
N VAL A 2 -22.34 -22.17 0.74
CA VAL A 2 -20.86 -22.04 0.71
C VAL A 2 -20.17 -23.24 1.39
N MET A 3 -20.54 -23.60 2.60
CA MET A 3 -19.93 -24.69 3.37
C MET A 3 -20.05 -26.08 2.66
N GLU A 4 -21.07 -26.27 1.86
CA GLU A 4 -21.20 -27.52 1.06
C GLU A 4 -20.26 -27.49 -0.14
N MET A 5 -20.11 -26.33 -0.80
CA MET A 5 -19.16 -26.19 -1.91
C MET A 5 -17.71 -26.50 -1.50
N LEU A 6 -17.31 -26.13 -0.27
CA LEU A 6 -15.96 -26.36 0.23
C LEU A 6 -15.57 -27.84 0.41
N LYS A 7 -16.55 -28.76 0.30
CA LYS A 7 -16.39 -30.22 0.44
C LYS A 7 -16.35 -30.96 -0.90
N LEU A 8 -16.58 -30.27 -2.03
CA LEU A 8 -16.72 -30.88 -3.36
C LEU A 8 -15.36 -31.17 -4.00
N GLU A 9 -14.51 -31.94 -3.33
CA GLU A 9 -13.26 -32.47 -3.91
C GLU A 9 -13.54 -33.31 -5.15
N GLY A 10 -12.72 -33.17 -6.18
CA GLY A 10 -12.89 -33.87 -7.44
C GLY A 10 -13.95 -33.27 -8.38
N ILE A 11 -14.70 -32.24 -7.93
CA ILE A 11 -15.64 -31.47 -8.75
C ILE A 11 -15.14 -30.03 -8.92
N ILE A 12 -14.58 -29.45 -7.83
CA ILE A 12 -13.97 -28.12 -7.82
C ILE A 12 -12.47 -28.29 -7.57
N ASP A 13 -11.65 -27.77 -8.47
CA ASP A 13 -10.19 -27.87 -8.40
C ASP A 13 -9.55 -26.78 -7.54
N LEU A 14 -10.12 -25.57 -7.54
CA LEU A 14 -9.57 -24.40 -6.86
C LEU A 14 -10.67 -23.45 -6.42
N ILE A 15 -10.51 -22.87 -5.24
CA ILE A 15 -11.39 -21.81 -4.72
C ILE A 15 -10.61 -20.51 -4.62
N ILE A 16 -11.15 -19.43 -5.19
CA ILE A 16 -10.64 -18.06 -5.06
C ILE A 16 -11.69 -17.24 -4.33
N PRO A 17 -11.63 -17.15 -3.00
CA PRO A 17 -12.64 -16.43 -2.23
C PRO A 17 -12.53 -14.91 -2.46
N ARG A 18 -13.68 -14.26 -2.56
CA ARG A 18 -13.79 -12.81 -2.64
C ARG A 18 -14.68 -12.30 -1.52
N GLY A 19 -14.15 -11.39 -0.70
CA GLY A 19 -14.86 -10.82 0.45
C GLY A 19 -13.89 -10.33 1.52
N GLY A 20 -14.43 -9.97 2.68
CA GLY A 20 -13.61 -9.54 3.82
C GLY A 20 -12.80 -10.69 4.44
N GLU A 21 -11.79 -10.35 5.23
CA GLU A 21 -10.85 -11.28 5.86
C GLU A 21 -11.54 -12.42 6.62
N GLY A 22 -12.64 -12.14 7.33
CA GLY A 22 -13.40 -13.17 8.07
C GLY A 22 -13.96 -14.27 7.18
N LEU A 23 -14.52 -13.91 6.01
CA LEU A 23 -14.99 -14.89 5.04
C LEU A 23 -13.82 -15.72 4.49
N ILE A 24 -12.73 -15.07 4.12
CA ILE A 24 -11.56 -15.75 3.56
C ILE A 24 -10.96 -16.73 4.56
N ARG A 25 -10.85 -16.33 5.84
CA ARG A 25 -10.40 -17.22 6.93
C ARG A 25 -11.34 -18.41 7.11
N THR A 26 -12.66 -18.18 7.10
CA THR A 26 -13.66 -19.25 7.21
C THR A 26 -13.54 -20.24 6.06
N VAL A 27 -13.43 -19.74 4.82
CA VAL A 27 -13.24 -20.60 3.63
C VAL A 27 -11.95 -21.41 3.76
N THR A 28 -10.85 -20.77 4.11
CA THR A 28 -9.54 -21.43 4.22
C THR A 28 -9.51 -22.49 5.30
N ALA A 29 -10.16 -22.25 6.45
CA ALA A 29 -10.19 -23.19 7.57
C ALA A 29 -11.09 -24.42 7.33
N ASN A 30 -12.09 -24.30 6.47
CA ASN A 30 -13.10 -25.34 6.26
C ASN A 30 -13.04 -26.00 4.87
N SER A 31 -12.21 -25.49 3.97
CA SER A 31 -12.08 -26.06 2.62
C SER A 31 -11.21 -27.33 2.62
N ARG A 32 -11.68 -28.34 1.91
CA ARG A 32 -10.90 -29.51 1.52
C ARG A 32 -10.25 -29.33 0.15
N ILE A 33 -10.62 -28.27 -0.57
CA ILE A 33 -10.16 -27.91 -1.89
C ILE A 33 -9.06 -26.86 -1.74
N PRO A 34 -8.02 -26.83 -2.58
CA PRO A 34 -7.02 -25.78 -2.61
C PRO A 34 -7.64 -24.38 -2.65
N VAL A 35 -7.15 -23.45 -1.82
CA VAL A 35 -7.67 -22.07 -1.73
C VAL A 35 -6.55 -21.09 -2.09
N LEU A 36 -6.74 -20.35 -3.17
CA LEU A 36 -5.91 -19.19 -3.49
C LEU A 36 -6.48 -17.98 -2.77
N LYS A 37 -5.78 -17.57 -1.70
CA LYS A 37 -6.28 -16.58 -0.75
C LYS A 37 -5.37 -15.36 -0.69
N HIS A 38 -5.99 -14.22 -0.42
CA HIS A 38 -5.32 -13.00 0.02
C HIS A 38 -6.15 -12.34 1.11
N TYR A 39 -5.51 -11.96 2.24
CA TYR A 39 -6.24 -11.50 3.43
C TYR A 39 -6.36 -9.98 3.51
N LYS A 40 -5.29 -9.24 3.19
CA LYS A 40 -5.18 -7.79 3.34
C LYS A 40 -4.44 -7.16 2.17
N GLY A 41 -4.79 -5.92 1.84
CA GLY A 41 -4.09 -5.08 0.88
C GLY A 41 -3.35 -3.93 1.58
N VAL A 42 -2.17 -4.17 2.17
CA VAL A 42 -1.31 -3.09 2.72
C VAL A 42 -0.33 -2.68 1.63
N CYS A 43 -0.79 -1.79 0.76
CA CYS A 43 -0.08 -1.41 -0.46
C CYS A 43 0.74 -0.13 -0.30
N HIS A 44 1.90 -0.07 -0.97
CA HIS A 44 2.82 1.07 -0.91
C HIS A 44 3.04 1.70 -2.28
N VAL A 45 3.26 3.01 -2.29
CA VAL A 45 3.84 3.71 -3.43
C VAL A 45 5.10 4.43 -2.97
N PHE A 46 6.24 4.07 -3.56
CA PHE A 46 7.52 4.75 -3.33
C PHE A 46 7.79 5.78 -4.42
N VAL A 47 7.93 7.04 -4.03
CA VAL A 47 8.34 8.14 -4.92
C VAL A 47 9.84 8.33 -4.80
N ASP A 48 10.57 7.90 -5.82
CA ASP A 48 12.03 8.02 -5.89
C ASP A 48 12.46 9.45 -6.25
N ARG A 49 13.71 9.79 -5.93
CA ARG A 49 14.32 11.09 -6.27
C ARG A 49 14.37 11.41 -7.77
N ALA A 50 14.34 10.38 -8.62
CA ALA A 50 14.32 10.51 -10.07
C ALA A 50 12.89 10.44 -10.66
N ALA A 51 11.86 10.64 -9.84
CA ALA A 51 10.49 10.67 -10.33
C ALA A 51 10.15 12.00 -11.03
N ASP A 52 9.35 11.93 -12.09
CA ASP A 52 8.57 13.09 -12.51
C ASP A 52 7.56 13.42 -11.40
N LEU A 53 7.72 14.60 -10.79
CA LEU A 53 6.94 14.95 -9.59
C LEU A 53 5.45 15.18 -9.92
N LYS A 54 5.13 15.65 -11.12
CA LYS A 54 3.74 15.87 -11.52
C LYS A 54 3.03 14.53 -11.71
N MET A 55 3.67 13.60 -12.41
CA MET A 55 3.17 12.23 -12.58
C MET A 55 3.04 11.53 -11.22
N ALA A 56 4.03 11.68 -10.34
CA ALA A 56 4.00 11.10 -8.99
C ALA A 56 2.83 11.63 -8.15
N GLU A 57 2.53 12.94 -8.22
CA GLU A 57 1.35 13.53 -7.55
C GLU A 57 0.04 12.92 -8.05
N ASP A 58 -0.10 12.74 -9.36
CA ASP A 58 -1.32 12.19 -9.94
C ASP A 58 -1.49 10.70 -9.62
N ILE A 59 -0.40 9.92 -9.67
CA ILE A 59 -0.39 8.51 -9.30
C ILE A 59 -0.75 8.34 -7.82
N CYS A 60 -0.05 9.03 -6.91
CA CYS A 60 -0.29 8.91 -5.47
C CYS A 60 -1.70 9.37 -5.09
N PHE A 61 -2.19 10.45 -5.69
CA PHE A 61 -3.55 10.92 -5.46
C PHE A 61 -4.60 9.90 -5.90
N ASN A 62 -4.46 9.39 -7.13
CA ASN A 62 -5.37 8.38 -7.65
C ASN A 62 -5.34 7.10 -6.80
N ALA A 63 -4.14 6.61 -6.47
CA ALA A 63 -3.94 5.38 -5.71
C ALA A 63 -4.62 5.39 -4.31
N LYS A 64 -4.84 6.56 -3.71
CA LYS A 64 -5.55 6.66 -2.43
C LYS A 64 -6.99 7.12 -2.55
N VAL A 65 -7.28 8.09 -3.42
CA VAL A 65 -8.55 8.84 -3.37
C VAL A 65 -9.62 8.26 -4.27
N GLN A 66 -9.23 7.66 -5.40
CA GLN A 66 -10.18 7.19 -6.41
C GLN A 66 -11.13 6.12 -5.85
N ARG A 67 -10.62 5.17 -5.06
CA ARG A 67 -11.44 4.12 -4.43
C ARG A 67 -10.75 3.55 -3.19
N PRO A 68 -10.81 4.24 -2.04
CA PRO A 68 -10.02 3.89 -0.86
C PRO A 68 -10.36 2.52 -0.25
N GLY A 69 -11.56 2.00 -0.48
CA GLY A 69 -12.01 0.70 0.02
C GLY A 69 -11.60 -0.51 -0.83
N THR A 70 -10.70 -0.36 -1.80
CA THR A 70 -10.18 -1.50 -2.58
C THR A 70 -8.87 -2.01 -2.02
N CYS A 71 -8.63 -3.32 -2.15
CA CYS A 71 -7.44 -4.00 -1.62
C CYS A 71 -6.10 -3.53 -2.22
N ASN A 72 -6.12 -2.84 -3.37
CA ASN A 72 -4.93 -2.24 -4.00
C ASN A 72 -4.83 -0.73 -3.79
N ALA A 73 -5.67 -0.13 -2.94
CA ALA A 73 -5.52 1.27 -2.57
C ALA A 73 -4.23 1.47 -1.77
N MET A 74 -3.56 2.60 -1.99
CA MET A 74 -2.33 2.92 -1.27
C MET A 74 -2.63 3.16 0.22
N GLU A 75 -1.94 2.45 1.12
CA GLU A 75 -2.03 2.63 2.57
C GLU A 75 -0.81 3.34 3.15
N THR A 76 0.33 3.24 2.47
CA THR A 76 1.55 3.97 2.84
C THR A 76 2.22 4.58 1.62
N MET A 77 2.51 5.88 1.68
CA MET A 77 3.32 6.61 0.72
C MET A 77 4.74 6.79 1.27
N LEU A 78 5.73 6.25 0.55
CA LEU A 78 7.15 6.40 0.85
C LEU A 78 7.76 7.45 -0.06
N ILE A 79 8.56 8.38 0.47
CA ILE A 79 9.15 9.47 -0.31
C ILE A 79 10.65 9.53 -0.07
N ASP A 80 11.45 9.57 -1.13
CA ASP A 80 12.89 9.82 -1.02
C ASP A 80 13.15 11.17 -0.36
N LYS A 81 14.00 11.17 0.67
CA LYS A 81 14.37 12.35 1.48
C LYS A 81 14.85 13.54 0.63
N LYS A 82 15.51 13.27 -0.52
CA LYS A 82 16.05 14.32 -1.38
C LYS A 82 14.98 15.16 -2.05
N ILE A 83 13.78 14.61 -2.27
CA ILE A 83 12.66 15.32 -2.89
C ILE A 83 11.53 15.67 -1.92
N ALA A 84 11.56 15.15 -0.70
CA ALA A 84 10.47 15.29 0.28
C ALA A 84 10.05 16.76 0.50
N LYS A 85 11.00 17.67 0.64
CA LYS A 85 10.73 19.12 0.83
C LYS A 85 10.06 19.78 -0.38
N LYS A 86 10.30 19.26 -1.58
CA LYS A 86 9.72 19.80 -2.83
C LYS A 86 8.35 19.17 -3.12
N PHE A 87 8.21 17.87 -2.88
CA PHE A 87 7.02 17.09 -3.23
C PHE A 87 5.90 17.17 -2.19
N LEU A 88 6.23 17.02 -0.90
CA LEU A 88 5.21 16.88 0.14
C LEU A 88 4.31 18.10 0.35
N PRO A 89 4.74 19.37 0.25
CA PRO A 89 3.85 20.50 0.50
C PRO A 89 2.62 20.53 -0.42
N SER A 90 2.82 20.33 -1.73
CA SER A 90 1.72 20.28 -2.72
C SER A 90 0.86 19.03 -2.51
N MET A 91 1.48 17.88 -2.29
CA MET A 91 0.79 16.62 -2.11
C MET A 91 -0.08 16.60 -0.85
N ILE A 92 0.44 17.09 0.28
CA ILE A 92 -0.30 17.23 1.54
C ILE A 92 -1.52 18.14 1.36
N LYS A 93 -1.34 19.29 0.69
CA LYS A 93 -2.46 20.20 0.38
C LYS A 93 -3.54 19.50 -0.43
N ARG A 94 -3.14 18.74 -1.45
CA ARG A 94 -4.05 17.98 -2.33
C ARG A 94 -4.82 16.90 -1.58
N PHE A 95 -4.15 16.12 -0.72
CA PHE A 95 -4.79 15.11 0.11
C PHE A 95 -5.76 15.70 1.14
N LYS A 96 -5.36 16.80 1.82
CA LYS A 96 -6.25 17.50 2.76
C LYS A 96 -7.52 18.03 2.08
N ALA A 97 -7.39 18.59 0.86
CA ALA A 97 -8.53 19.04 0.08
C ALA A 97 -9.51 17.88 -0.24
N ALA A 98 -8.99 16.67 -0.42
CA ALA A 98 -9.77 15.45 -0.60
C ALA A 98 -10.19 14.77 0.73
N LYS A 99 -9.99 15.44 1.88
CA LYS A 99 -10.33 14.95 3.22
C LYS A 99 -9.58 13.68 3.65
N VAL A 100 -8.39 13.43 3.10
CA VAL A 100 -7.54 12.31 3.53
C VAL A 100 -6.91 12.66 4.88
N ALA A 101 -7.13 11.82 5.89
CA ALA A 101 -6.46 11.90 7.18
C ALA A 101 -5.02 11.37 7.04
N LEU A 102 -4.03 12.24 7.26
CA LEU A 102 -2.62 11.92 7.11
C LEU A 102 -1.97 11.57 8.45
N LYS A 103 -1.18 10.51 8.47
CA LYS A 103 -0.30 10.13 9.58
C LYS A 103 1.14 10.15 9.07
N GLY A 104 2.02 10.94 9.69
CA GLY A 104 3.36 11.18 9.18
C GLY A 104 4.47 10.80 10.15
N CYS A 105 5.60 10.34 9.60
CA CYS A 105 6.84 10.17 10.37
C CYS A 105 7.37 11.53 10.84
N PRO A 106 8.38 11.57 11.75
CA PRO A 106 8.95 12.84 12.24
C PRO A 106 9.41 13.78 11.13
N GLU A 107 10.00 13.25 10.05
CA GLU A 107 10.46 14.04 8.89
C GLU A 107 9.29 14.66 8.13
N THR A 108 8.21 13.93 7.91
CA THR A 108 6.97 14.43 7.30
C THR A 108 6.36 15.55 8.16
N ARG A 109 6.34 15.36 9.47
CA ARG A 109 5.79 16.34 10.42
C ARG A 109 6.65 17.60 10.60
N LYS A 110 7.94 17.56 10.24
CA LYS A 110 8.76 18.79 10.13
C LYS A 110 8.31 19.67 8.96
N ILE A 111 7.70 19.08 7.91
CA ILE A 111 7.17 19.84 6.77
C ILE A 111 5.77 20.39 7.09
N ASP A 112 4.92 19.58 7.73
CA ASP A 112 3.58 20.01 8.17
C ASP A 112 3.24 19.42 9.55
N ARG A 113 3.28 20.29 10.58
CA ARG A 113 3.04 19.90 11.99
C ARG A 113 1.59 19.51 12.29
N SER A 114 0.65 19.83 11.41
CA SER A 114 -0.77 19.49 11.61
C SER A 114 -1.06 18.01 11.32
N ILE A 115 -0.12 17.29 10.70
CA ILE A 115 -0.25 15.87 10.42
C ILE A 115 -0.08 15.07 11.72
N ALA A 116 -0.97 14.09 11.95
CA ALA A 116 -0.88 13.20 13.09
C ALA A 116 0.42 12.37 13.06
N SER A 117 0.92 11.94 14.21
CA SER A 117 2.09 11.07 14.27
C SER A 117 1.68 9.65 13.86
N VAL A 118 2.41 9.04 12.93
CA VAL A 118 2.29 7.63 12.61
C VAL A 118 2.94 6.79 13.72
N LYS A 119 2.31 5.69 14.09
CA LYS A 119 2.84 4.66 15.00
C LYS A 119 3.31 3.45 14.19
N GLU A 120 4.10 2.59 14.81
CA GLU A 120 4.59 1.35 14.17
C GLU A 120 3.43 0.49 13.66
N ASP A 121 2.40 0.29 14.48
CA ASP A 121 1.24 -0.53 14.14
C ASP A 121 0.43 0.03 12.96
N ASP A 122 0.48 1.35 12.75
CA ASP A 122 -0.22 1.99 11.63
C ASP A 122 0.28 1.48 10.27
N PHE A 123 1.55 1.09 10.16
CA PHE A 123 2.12 0.59 8.91
C PHE A 123 1.63 -0.83 8.52
N TYR A 124 1.07 -1.58 9.45
CA TYR A 124 0.44 -2.88 9.18
C TYR A 124 -1.06 -2.79 8.89
N MET A 125 -1.62 -1.57 8.93
CA MET A 125 -3.06 -1.37 8.79
C MET A 125 -3.47 -1.23 7.32
N GLU A 126 -4.47 -2.01 6.93
CA GLU A 126 -5.31 -1.77 5.78
C GLU A 126 -6.50 -0.94 6.24
N TYR A 127 -6.49 0.35 5.94
CA TYR A 127 -7.53 1.27 6.43
C TYR A 127 -8.86 1.16 5.68
N LEU A 128 -8.79 0.84 4.38
CA LEU A 128 -9.97 0.80 3.49
C LEU A 128 -10.77 2.12 3.50
N ASP A 129 -10.13 3.23 3.84
CA ASP A 129 -10.70 4.54 4.04
C ASP A 129 -9.72 5.65 3.61
N LEU A 130 -10.16 6.90 3.64
CA LEU A 130 -9.35 8.09 3.35
C LEU A 130 -8.35 8.38 4.49
N ILE A 131 -7.54 7.39 4.85
CA ILE A 131 -6.44 7.48 5.81
C ILE A 131 -5.17 7.01 5.12
N LEU A 132 -4.05 7.74 5.29
CA LEU A 132 -2.79 7.46 4.61
C LEU A 132 -1.59 7.69 5.52
N ASN A 133 -0.70 6.71 5.58
CA ASN A 133 0.61 6.86 6.19
C ASN A 133 1.59 7.53 5.22
N VAL A 134 2.42 8.44 5.71
CA VAL A 134 3.43 9.16 4.92
C VAL A 134 4.79 9.05 5.61
N LYS A 135 5.73 8.37 4.96
CA LYS A 135 7.08 8.18 5.52
C LYS A 135 8.15 8.67 4.55
N VAL A 136 9.06 9.48 5.05
CA VAL A 136 10.28 9.88 4.33
C VAL A 136 11.36 8.83 4.56
N VAL A 137 11.94 8.31 3.48
CA VAL A 137 13.00 7.29 3.47
C VAL A 137 14.28 7.84 2.85
N LYS A 138 15.43 7.27 3.19
CA LYS A 138 16.75 7.72 2.69
C LYS A 138 16.96 7.40 1.21
N GLY A 139 16.25 6.43 0.68
CA GLY A 139 16.34 5.99 -0.71
C GLY A 139 15.66 4.64 -0.90
N ILE A 140 15.99 3.99 -2.04
CA ILE A 140 15.37 2.74 -2.45
C ILE A 140 15.60 1.60 -1.45
N ASP A 141 16.78 1.53 -0.81
CA ASP A 141 17.10 0.46 0.15
C ASP A 141 16.12 0.49 1.33
N GLU A 142 15.96 1.64 1.98
CA GLU A 142 15.02 1.79 3.10
C GLU A 142 13.55 1.63 2.65
N ALA A 143 13.25 1.96 1.39
CA ALA A 143 11.90 1.73 0.86
C ALA A 143 11.61 0.23 0.71
N ILE A 144 12.54 -0.53 0.14
CA ILE A 144 12.41 -2.00 -0.02
C ILE A 144 12.34 -2.68 1.36
N GLU A 145 13.23 -2.31 2.31
CA GLU A 145 13.19 -2.83 3.68
C GLU A 145 11.85 -2.54 4.37
N HIS A 146 11.30 -1.33 4.18
CA HIS A 146 10.01 -0.97 4.74
C HIS A 146 8.87 -1.80 4.13
N ILE A 147 8.86 -1.95 2.81
CA ILE A 147 7.86 -2.76 2.10
C ILE A 147 7.97 -4.23 2.54
N ALA A 148 9.17 -4.80 2.57
CA ALA A 148 9.38 -6.18 3.01
C ALA A 148 8.87 -6.44 4.45
N LYS A 149 8.93 -5.40 5.32
CA LYS A 149 8.46 -5.51 6.70
C LYS A 149 6.95 -5.36 6.86
N TYR A 150 6.32 -4.45 6.11
CA TYR A 150 4.96 -3.99 6.40
C TYR A 150 3.94 -4.32 5.31
N SER A 151 4.37 -4.56 4.07
CA SER A 151 3.47 -4.94 2.97
C SER A 151 2.81 -6.29 3.23
N SER A 152 1.67 -6.45 2.63
CA SER A 152 0.96 -7.73 2.56
C SER A 152 1.31 -8.53 1.30
N ALA A 153 2.31 -8.12 0.53
CA ALA A 153 2.68 -8.68 -0.76
C ALA A 153 1.51 -8.69 -1.77
N HIS A 154 0.70 -7.61 -1.75
CA HIS A 154 -0.43 -7.49 -2.67
C HIS A 154 -0.10 -6.65 -3.90
N SER A 155 0.24 -5.36 -3.68
CA SER A 155 0.55 -4.42 -4.76
C SER A 155 1.42 -3.29 -4.23
N ASP A 156 2.66 -3.23 -4.66
CA ASP A 156 3.57 -2.17 -4.30
C ASP A 156 4.15 -1.54 -5.57
N ALA A 157 4.38 -0.23 -5.58
CA ALA A 157 4.79 0.49 -6.77
C ALA A 157 5.96 1.44 -6.49
N ILE A 158 6.81 1.65 -7.48
CA ILE A 158 7.80 2.73 -7.51
C ILE A 158 7.46 3.72 -8.62
N VAL A 159 7.58 5.00 -8.33
CA VAL A 159 7.53 6.07 -9.35
C VAL A 159 8.95 6.60 -9.55
N THR A 160 9.54 6.35 -10.70
CA THR A 160 10.91 6.75 -11.04
C THR A 160 11.13 6.77 -12.56
N GLU A 161 11.98 7.67 -13.04
CA GLU A 161 12.51 7.65 -14.41
C GLU A 161 13.87 6.92 -14.50
N ASN A 162 14.40 6.44 -13.38
CA ASN A 162 15.63 5.66 -13.37
C ASN A 162 15.34 4.17 -13.62
N TYR A 163 15.71 3.69 -14.80
CA TYR A 163 15.48 2.32 -15.24
C TYR A 163 16.12 1.27 -14.29
N GLU A 164 17.35 1.50 -13.83
CA GLU A 164 18.04 0.55 -12.96
C GLU A 164 17.31 0.36 -11.64
N LYS A 165 16.81 1.47 -11.05
CA LYS A 165 16.01 1.43 -9.82
C LYS A 165 14.64 0.77 -10.03
N ALA A 166 13.98 1.06 -11.16
CA ALA A 166 12.73 0.40 -11.50
C ALA A 166 12.92 -1.12 -11.58
N MET A 167 13.94 -1.58 -12.31
CA MET A 167 14.24 -3.01 -12.45
C MET A 167 14.71 -3.65 -11.14
N ARG A 168 15.42 -2.92 -10.30
CA ARG A 168 15.81 -3.38 -8.97
C ARG A 168 14.58 -3.56 -8.07
N PHE A 169 13.69 -2.58 -8.04
CA PHE A 169 12.46 -2.65 -7.27
C PHE A 169 11.60 -3.85 -7.66
N LEU A 170 11.42 -4.08 -8.98
CA LEU A 170 10.68 -5.23 -9.51
C LEU A 170 11.29 -6.60 -9.16
N ARG A 171 12.60 -6.66 -8.91
CA ARG A 171 13.27 -7.92 -8.53
C ARG A 171 13.32 -8.18 -7.03
N GLU A 172 13.32 -7.12 -6.22
CA GLU A 172 13.56 -7.22 -4.78
C GLU A 172 12.29 -7.07 -3.94
N VAL A 173 11.21 -6.50 -4.50
CA VAL A 173 9.91 -6.40 -3.81
C VAL A 173 9.06 -7.61 -4.18
N ASP A 174 8.59 -8.31 -3.14
CA ASP A 174 7.76 -9.51 -3.26
C ASP A 174 6.28 -9.13 -3.19
N SER A 175 5.72 -8.69 -4.32
CA SER A 175 4.30 -8.32 -4.45
C SER A 175 3.81 -8.42 -5.90
#